data_f5ffe2a3a0a3443ba0ab4d03183da417
#
_entry.id   f5ffe2a3a0a3443ba0ab4d03183da417
#
_cell.length_a   1.000
_cell.length_b   1.000
_cell.length_c   1.000
_cell.angle_alpha   90.00
_cell.angle_beta   90.00
_cell.angle_gamma   90.00
#
_symmetry.space_group_name_H-M   'P 1'
#
loop_
_entity.id
_entity.type
_entity.pdbx_description
1 polymer ?
#
loop_
_entity_poly.entity_id
_entity_poly.type
_entity_poly.pdbx_seq_one_letter_code
_entity_poly.pdbx_strand_id
1 'polypeptide(L)'
;CLDTSGSMHGQSELIAKALSLFLAMQAMQDQRPMYLINFSTQVTTLQLTQAQGIDDLLQFLRQSFYGGTDIIPALMHAIEMLETADFSHADVVVVSDFIMGQLPEDLMQNIETAKQQGHGFYAVAIGNFRFDHLNLGLFDHQWIYQARTGQVIELVHQ
;
A
#
# COMPACT_ATOMS: atom_id res chain seq x y z
N CYS A 1 -2.16 -1.12 -1.07
CA CYS A 1 -2.69 0.22 -0.70
C CYS A 1 -1.79 1.29 -1.30
N LEU A 2 -2.34 2.17 -2.11
CA LEU A 2 -1.64 3.24 -2.83
C LEU A 2 -2.11 4.60 -2.33
N ASP A 3 -1.18 5.38 -1.78
CA ASP A 3 -1.44 6.75 -1.33
C ASP A 3 -1.38 7.73 -2.51
N THR A 4 -2.46 8.48 -2.71
CA THR A 4 -2.55 9.58 -3.69
C THR A 4 -2.98 10.89 -3.02
N SER A 5 -2.64 11.05 -1.74
CA SER A 5 -2.84 12.29 -1.00
C SER A 5 -2.00 13.45 -1.55
N GLY A 6 -2.30 14.66 -1.10
CA GLY A 6 -1.64 15.87 -1.60
C GLY A 6 -0.12 15.91 -1.37
N SER A 7 0.37 15.30 -0.28
CA SER A 7 1.81 15.21 0.03
C SER A 7 2.57 14.30 -0.96
N MET A 8 1.88 13.32 -1.54
CA MET A 8 2.42 12.43 -2.57
C MET A 8 2.51 13.09 -3.95
N HIS A 9 1.90 14.26 -4.16
CA HIS A 9 1.80 14.90 -5.47
C HIS A 9 3.17 15.01 -6.19
N GLY A 10 3.18 14.71 -7.49
CA GLY A 10 4.36 14.80 -8.34
C GLY A 10 5.14 13.50 -8.43
N GLN A 11 6.45 13.56 -8.16
CA GLN A 11 7.34 12.42 -8.38
C GLN A 11 7.02 11.24 -7.46
N SER A 12 6.66 11.48 -6.21
CA SER A 12 6.33 10.41 -5.25
C SER A 12 5.11 9.61 -5.70
N GLU A 13 4.07 10.28 -6.15
CA GLU A 13 2.86 9.64 -6.69
C GLU A 13 3.16 8.83 -7.96
N LEU A 14 3.98 9.39 -8.85
CA LEU A 14 4.37 8.69 -10.08
C LEU A 14 5.11 7.39 -9.77
N ILE A 15 6.05 7.43 -8.82
CA ILE A 15 6.80 6.26 -8.38
C ILE A 15 5.88 5.22 -7.73
N ALA A 16 4.97 5.66 -6.87
CA ALA A 16 4.01 4.79 -6.21
C ALA A 16 3.10 4.08 -7.24
N LYS A 17 2.61 4.81 -8.23
CA LYS A 17 1.80 4.26 -9.33
C LYS A 17 2.60 3.30 -10.22
N ALA A 18 3.85 3.62 -10.51
CA ALA A 18 4.73 2.74 -11.29
C ALA A 18 5.01 1.42 -10.54
N LEU A 19 5.26 1.48 -9.22
CA LEU A 19 5.43 0.30 -8.38
C LEU A 19 4.13 -0.54 -8.34
N SER A 20 2.98 0.11 -8.17
CA SER A 20 1.69 -0.57 -8.15
C SER A 20 1.38 -1.25 -9.50
N LEU A 21 1.71 -0.59 -10.61
CA LEU A 21 1.61 -1.17 -11.95
C LEU A 21 2.51 -2.40 -12.09
N PHE A 22 3.76 -2.31 -11.66
CA PHE A 22 4.71 -3.42 -11.72
C PHE A 22 4.20 -4.62 -10.92
N LEU A 23 3.77 -4.42 -9.67
CA LEU A 23 3.24 -5.48 -8.82
C LEU A 23 1.96 -6.11 -9.42
N ALA A 24 1.09 -5.30 -10.01
CA ALA A 24 -0.12 -5.79 -10.65
C ALA A 24 0.19 -6.62 -11.91
N MET A 25 1.13 -6.17 -12.73
CA MET A 25 1.59 -6.93 -13.90
C MET A 25 2.23 -8.27 -13.49
N GLN A 26 3.01 -8.28 -12.42
CA GLN A 26 3.59 -9.50 -11.88
C GLN A 26 2.50 -10.46 -11.37
N ALA A 27 1.51 -9.95 -10.62
CA ALA A 27 0.39 -10.76 -10.16
C ALA A 27 -0.42 -11.36 -11.33
N MET A 28 -0.67 -10.58 -12.39
CA MET A 28 -1.34 -11.05 -13.60
C MET A 28 -0.54 -12.13 -14.32
N GLN A 29 0.78 -11.98 -14.42
CA GLN A 29 1.67 -12.97 -15.04
C GLN A 29 1.69 -14.28 -14.24
N ASP A 30 1.68 -14.18 -12.91
CA ASP A 30 1.67 -15.32 -11.99
C ASP A 30 0.25 -15.90 -11.79
N GLN A 31 -0.75 -15.35 -12.48
CA GLN A 31 -2.17 -15.73 -12.36
C GLN A 31 -2.70 -15.64 -10.92
N ARG A 32 -2.20 -14.68 -10.15
CA ARG A 32 -2.62 -14.42 -8.77
C ARG A 32 -3.60 -13.27 -8.72
N PRO A 33 -4.67 -13.36 -7.89
CA PRO A 33 -5.55 -12.23 -7.68
C PRO A 33 -4.80 -11.09 -7.00
N MET A 34 -5.14 -9.86 -7.36
CA MET A 34 -4.64 -8.65 -6.72
C MET A 34 -5.79 -7.70 -6.43
N TYR A 35 -5.76 -7.09 -5.26
CA TYR A 35 -6.71 -6.07 -4.86
C TYR A 35 -5.98 -4.75 -4.65
N LEU A 36 -6.36 -3.73 -5.41
CA LEU A 36 -5.79 -2.40 -5.35
C LEU A 36 -6.71 -1.48 -4.54
N ILE A 37 -6.14 -0.75 -3.61
CA ILE A 37 -6.82 0.24 -2.78
C ILE A 37 -6.08 1.56 -2.97
N ASN A 38 -6.72 2.52 -3.62
CA ASN A 38 -6.21 3.88 -3.76
C ASN A 38 -6.86 4.76 -2.69
N PHE A 39 -6.07 5.47 -1.91
CA PHE A 39 -6.57 6.26 -0.79
C PHE A 39 -5.95 7.66 -0.70
N SER A 40 -6.71 8.56 -0.10
CA SER A 40 -6.32 9.84 0.44
C SER A 40 -7.20 10.11 1.68
N THR A 41 -8.16 11.03 1.65
CA THR A 41 -9.34 11.10 2.54
C THR A 41 -10.51 10.25 2.03
N GLN A 42 -10.37 9.69 0.84
CA GLN A 42 -11.33 8.81 0.17
C GLN A 42 -10.65 7.51 -0.21
N VAL A 43 -11.42 6.47 -0.42
CA VAL A 43 -10.94 5.16 -0.83
C VAL A 43 -11.66 4.73 -2.11
N THR A 44 -10.91 4.28 -3.11
CA THR A 44 -11.42 3.55 -4.26
C THR A 44 -10.66 2.26 -4.44
N THR A 45 -11.30 1.26 -4.99
CA THR A 45 -10.76 -0.09 -5.08
C THR A 45 -10.89 -0.67 -6.47
N LEU A 46 -9.99 -1.58 -6.80
CA LEU A 46 -10.03 -2.38 -8.02
C LEU A 46 -9.58 -3.81 -7.69
N GLN A 47 -10.45 -4.77 -7.90
CA GLN A 47 -10.05 -6.18 -7.86
C GLN A 47 -9.61 -6.61 -9.26
N LEU A 48 -8.35 -6.98 -9.42
CA LEU A 48 -7.82 -7.55 -10.64
C LEU A 48 -8.03 -9.06 -10.62
N THR A 49 -8.85 -9.52 -11.52
CA THR A 49 -9.05 -10.95 -11.83
C THR A 49 -8.51 -11.25 -13.23
N GLN A 50 -8.45 -12.51 -13.61
CA GLN A 50 -8.00 -12.92 -14.96
C GLN A 50 -8.86 -12.33 -16.10
N ALA A 51 -10.08 -11.90 -15.80
CA ALA A 51 -11.00 -11.34 -16.77
C ALA A 51 -10.83 -9.83 -16.99
N GLN A 52 -10.11 -9.13 -16.11
CA GLN A 52 -9.87 -7.69 -16.20
C GLN A 52 -8.54 -7.40 -16.89
N GLY A 53 -8.59 -6.52 -17.86
CA GLY A 53 -7.43 -6.17 -18.67
C GLY A 53 -6.56 -5.07 -18.03
N ILE A 54 -5.41 -4.86 -18.66
CA ILE A 54 -4.49 -3.78 -18.30
C ILE A 54 -5.13 -2.38 -18.42
N ASP A 55 -6.16 -2.23 -19.25
CA ASP A 55 -6.85 -0.95 -19.42
C ASP A 55 -7.58 -0.51 -18.16
N ASP A 56 -8.24 -1.43 -17.46
CA ASP A 56 -8.92 -1.14 -16.19
C ASP A 56 -7.90 -0.72 -15.13
N LEU A 57 -6.75 -1.42 -15.07
CA LEU A 57 -5.64 -1.07 -14.19
C LEU A 57 -5.10 0.33 -14.49
N LEU A 58 -4.84 0.65 -15.76
CA LEU A 58 -4.33 1.96 -16.16
C LEU A 58 -5.35 3.07 -15.87
N GLN A 59 -6.63 2.81 -16.08
CA GLN A 59 -7.69 3.75 -15.73
C GLN A 59 -7.76 3.99 -14.22
N PHE A 60 -7.66 2.94 -13.41
CA PHE A 60 -7.60 3.05 -11.96
C PHE A 60 -6.38 3.85 -11.49
N LEU A 61 -5.19 3.57 -12.02
CA LEU A 61 -3.96 4.26 -11.66
C LEU A 61 -3.89 5.73 -12.13
N ARG A 62 -4.76 6.16 -13.05
CA ARG A 62 -4.90 7.58 -13.43
C ARG A 62 -5.60 8.41 -12.37
N GLN A 63 -6.32 7.79 -11.45
CA GLN A 63 -7.01 8.49 -10.38
C GLN A 63 -6.02 9.08 -9.37
N SER A 64 -6.24 10.33 -8.99
CA SER A 64 -5.49 11.03 -7.94
C SER A 64 -6.49 11.86 -7.14
N PHE A 65 -6.48 11.72 -5.83
CA PHE A 65 -7.55 12.32 -5.04
C PHE A 65 -7.15 13.63 -4.39
N TYR A 66 -5.87 13.93 -4.24
CA TYR A 66 -5.40 15.10 -3.50
C TYR A 66 -6.11 15.28 -2.14
N GLY A 67 -5.63 16.18 -1.29
CA GLY A 67 -6.19 16.38 0.04
C GLY A 67 -5.34 15.77 1.14
N GLY A 68 -5.95 15.48 2.28
CA GLY A 68 -5.28 14.86 3.43
C GLY A 68 -4.99 13.37 3.23
N THR A 69 -4.29 12.79 4.19
CA THR A 69 -3.94 11.36 4.22
C THR A 69 -4.68 10.68 5.37
N ASP A 70 -5.56 9.75 5.03
CA ASP A 70 -6.23 8.86 5.98
C ASP A 70 -6.09 7.41 5.53
N ILE A 71 -5.14 6.70 6.13
CA ILE A 71 -4.86 5.30 5.81
C ILE A 71 -5.83 4.34 6.50
N ILE A 72 -6.53 4.78 7.56
CA ILE A 72 -7.34 3.90 8.40
C ILE A 72 -8.39 3.15 7.58
N PRO A 73 -9.24 3.82 6.76
CA PRO A 73 -10.22 3.12 5.94
C PRO A 73 -9.57 2.15 4.93
N ALA A 74 -8.40 2.49 4.39
CA ALA A 74 -7.71 1.62 3.45
C ALA A 74 -7.18 0.34 4.11
N LEU A 75 -6.60 0.45 5.31
CA LEU A 75 -6.14 -0.72 6.08
C LEU A 75 -7.29 -1.58 6.57
N MET A 76 -8.37 -0.96 7.06
CA MET A 76 -9.59 -1.71 7.44
C MET A 76 -10.13 -2.52 6.26
N HIS A 77 -10.24 -1.89 5.10
CA HIS A 77 -10.71 -2.56 3.89
C HIS A 77 -9.75 -3.68 3.43
N ALA A 78 -8.44 -3.45 3.52
CA ALA A 78 -7.45 -4.50 3.23
C ALA A 78 -7.63 -5.72 4.15
N ILE A 79 -7.80 -5.50 5.46
CA ILE A 79 -8.01 -6.58 6.43
C ILE A 79 -9.30 -7.36 6.11
N GLU A 80 -10.41 -6.67 5.80
CA GLU A 80 -11.66 -7.32 5.38
C GLU A 80 -11.46 -8.20 4.14
N MET A 81 -10.64 -7.76 3.18
CA MET A 81 -10.35 -8.55 1.99
C MET A 81 -9.53 -9.81 2.29
N LEU A 82 -8.61 -9.77 3.28
CA LEU A 82 -7.85 -10.95 3.68
C LEU A 82 -8.73 -12.09 4.21
N GLU A 83 -9.92 -11.78 4.74
CA GLU A 83 -10.88 -12.79 5.21
C GLU A 83 -11.62 -13.49 4.07
N THR A 84 -11.52 -13.01 2.84
CA THR A 84 -12.16 -13.61 1.68
C THR A 84 -11.34 -14.78 1.11
N ALA A 85 -12.01 -15.73 0.45
CA ALA A 85 -11.37 -16.93 -0.08
C ALA A 85 -10.26 -16.61 -1.10
N ASP A 86 -10.45 -15.56 -1.93
CA ASP A 86 -9.51 -15.18 -2.98
C ASP A 86 -8.19 -14.61 -2.40
N PHE A 87 -8.24 -14.04 -1.19
CA PHE A 87 -7.10 -13.35 -0.57
C PHE A 87 -6.65 -13.97 0.76
N SER A 88 -7.10 -15.18 1.08
CA SER A 88 -6.75 -15.89 2.32
C SER A 88 -5.24 -16.17 2.49
N HIS A 89 -4.45 -16.02 1.45
CA HIS A 89 -2.99 -16.14 1.45
C HIS A 89 -2.30 -14.89 0.88
N ALA A 90 -3.00 -13.76 0.90
CA ALA A 90 -2.46 -12.50 0.39
C ALA A 90 -1.69 -11.74 1.47
N ASP A 91 -0.80 -10.90 1.01
CA ASP A 91 -0.08 -9.93 1.81
C ASP A 91 -0.58 -8.52 1.52
N VAL A 92 -0.36 -7.61 2.46
CA VAL A 92 -0.69 -6.19 2.33
C VAL A 92 0.58 -5.38 2.09
N VAL A 93 0.62 -4.63 1.00
CA VAL A 93 1.69 -3.67 0.71
C VAL A 93 1.13 -2.26 0.76
N VAL A 94 1.69 -1.40 1.59
CA VAL A 94 1.35 0.02 1.68
C VAL A 94 2.43 0.85 1.02
N VAL A 95 2.05 1.67 0.05
CA VAL A 95 2.96 2.60 -0.65
C VAL A 95 2.50 4.02 -0.34
N SER A 96 3.28 4.78 0.44
CA SER A 96 2.91 6.10 0.96
C SER A 96 4.16 6.90 1.33
N ASP A 97 4.02 8.20 1.54
CA ASP A 97 5.02 9.00 2.24
C ASP A 97 4.87 8.91 3.77
N PHE A 98 3.86 8.20 4.26
CA PHE A 98 3.57 8.00 5.68
C PHE A 98 3.45 9.31 6.50
N ILE A 99 3.13 10.41 5.85
CA ILE A 99 2.80 11.68 6.53
C ILE A 99 1.35 11.59 7.03
N MET A 100 1.16 10.90 8.15
CA MET A 100 -0.16 10.62 8.72
C MET A 100 -0.12 10.62 10.24
N GLY A 101 -1.32 10.64 10.88
CA GLY A 101 -1.46 10.51 12.32
C GLY A 101 -1.18 9.08 12.83
N GLN A 102 -1.26 8.93 14.15
CA GLN A 102 -1.15 7.61 14.78
C GLN A 102 -2.34 6.74 14.42
N LEU A 103 -2.09 5.45 14.25
CA LEU A 103 -3.14 4.47 14.02
C LEU A 103 -3.88 4.16 15.33
N PRO A 104 -5.20 3.93 15.27
CA PRO A 104 -5.97 3.45 16.42
C PRO A 104 -5.47 2.10 16.91
N GLU A 105 -5.57 1.88 18.23
CA GLU A 105 -5.07 0.67 18.88
C GLU A 105 -5.82 -0.59 18.41
N ASP A 106 -7.12 -0.49 18.19
CA ASP A 106 -7.96 -1.56 17.68
C ASP A 106 -7.54 -1.98 16.25
N LEU A 107 -7.19 -1.03 15.40
CA LEU A 107 -6.67 -1.32 14.07
C LEU A 107 -5.30 -2.02 14.15
N MET A 108 -4.42 -1.57 15.04
CA MET A 108 -3.12 -2.23 15.25
C MET A 108 -3.30 -3.67 15.73
N GLN A 109 -4.27 -3.94 16.61
CA GLN A 109 -4.61 -5.30 17.06
C GLN A 109 -5.15 -6.17 15.92
N ASN A 110 -5.98 -5.62 15.04
CA ASN A 110 -6.50 -6.33 13.88
C ASN A 110 -5.38 -6.71 12.89
N ILE A 111 -4.42 -5.82 12.67
CA ILE A 111 -3.24 -6.11 11.84
C ILE A 111 -2.40 -7.22 12.49
N GLU A 112 -2.15 -7.15 13.78
CA GLU A 112 -1.41 -8.19 14.49
C GLU A 112 -2.11 -9.55 14.41
N THR A 113 -3.44 -9.57 14.52
CA THR A 113 -4.24 -10.78 14.34
C THR A 113 -4.09 -11.35 12.94
N ALA A 114 -4.15 -10.52 11.90
CA ALA A 114 -3.94 -10.95 10.52
C ALA A 114 -2.52 -11.51 10.30
N LYS A 115 -1.50 -10.90 10.91
CA LYS A 115 -0.11 -11.41 10.87
C LYS A 115 0.00 -12.79 11.53
N GLN A 116 -0.66 -13.02 12.66
CA GLN A 116 -0.72 -14.33 13.32
C GLN A 116 -1.42 -15.39 12.47
N GLN A 117 -2.31 -14.98 11.56
CA GLN A 117 -2.95 -15.85 10.57
C GLN A 117 -2.06 -16.15 9.35
N GLY A 118 -0.88 -15.54 9.28
CA GLY A 118 0.11 -15.78 8.25
C GLY A 118 0.15 -14.76 7.12
N HIS A 119 -0.55 -13.62 7.25
CA HIS A 119 -0.47 -12.52 6.30
C HIS A 119 0.73 -11.62 6.58
N GLY A 120 1.49 -11.28 5.55
CA GLY A 120 2.57 -10.30 5.64
C GLY A 120 2.07 -8.88 5.46
N PHE A 121 2.64 -7.93 6.21
CA PHE A 121 2.39 -6.50 6.09
C PHE A 121 3.68 -5.77 5.75
N TYR A 122 3.70 -5.09 4.62
CA TYR A 122 4.89 -4.47 4.06
C TYR A 122 4.66 -2.99 3.80
N ALA A 123 5.70 -2.17 3.99
CA ALA A 123 5.66 -0.75 3.71
C ALA A 123 6.74 -0.34 2.72
N VAL A 124 6.35 0.44 1.72
CA VAL A 124 7.26 1.16 0.84
C VAL A 124 7.04 2.66 1.04
N ALA A 125 7.95 3.28 1.77
CA ALA A 125 7.93 4.71 2.01
C ALA A 125 8.63 5.45 0.86
N ILE A 126 7.95 6.45 0.28
CA ILE A 126 8.49 7.24 -0.84
C ILE A 126 8.68 8.67 -0.38
N GLY A 127 9.91 9.15 -0.38
CA GLY A 127 10.21 10.53 -0.02
C GLY A 127 11.57 10.73 0.65
N ASN A 128 11.79 11.92 1.20
CA ASN A 128 13.00 12.26 1.93
C ASN A 128 12.72 12.18 3.44
N PHE A 129 12.71 10.96 3.97
CA PHE A 129 12.35 10.74 5.36
C PHE A 129 13.48 11.00 6.35
N ARG A 130 13.08 11.54 7.52
CA ARG A 130 13.73 11.24 8.78
C ARG A 130 13.02 10.02 9.37
N PHE A 131 13.76 9.04 9.83
CA PHE A 131 13.29 7.71 10.26
C PHE A 131 12.31 7.71 11.47
N ASP A 132 12.07 8.88 12.08
CA ASP A 132 11.42 9.02 13.38
C ASP A 132 9.89 8.85 13.35
N HIS A 133 9.29 8.75 12.16
CA HIS A 133 7.82 8.76 12.00
C HIS A 133 7.21 7.44 11.50
N LEU A 134 8.04 6.47 11.10
CA LEU A 134 7.55 5.16 10.70
C LEU A 134 7.26 4.32 11.95
N ASN A 135 6.04 3.82 12.05
CA ASN A 135 5.61 2.92 13.12
C ASN A 135 6.23 1.53 12.86
N LEU A 136 7.54 1.41 13.21
CA LEU A 136 8.43 0.32 12.82
C LEU A 136 7.95 -1.08 13.26
N GLY A 137 7.04 -1.17 14.25
CA GLY A 137 6.50 -2.45 14.74
C GLY A 137 5.33 -3.01 13.93
N LEU A 138 4.70 -2.20 13.08
CA LEU A 138 3.48 -2.61 12.38
C LEU A 138 3.76 -3.46 11.14
N PHE A 139 4.84 -3.17 10.43
CA PHE A 139 5.20 -3.83 9.18
C PHE A 139 6.32 -4.84 9.37
N ASP A 140 6.24 -5.99 8.71
CA ASP A 140 7.24 -7.04 8.77
C ASP A 140 8.53 -6.63 8.05
N HIS A 141 8.40 -5.94 6.91
CA HIS A 141 9.50 -5.31 6.19
C HIS A 141 9.12 -3.90 5.76
N GLN A 142 10.11 -3.04 5.75
CA GLN A 142 9.95 -1.65 5.35
C GLN A 142 11.10 -1.24 4.44
N TRP A 143 10.75 -0.60 3.32
CA TRP A 143 11.71 -0.02 2.40
C TRP A 143 11.46 1.47 2.23
N ILE A 144 12.53 2.24 2.16
CA ILE A 144 12.46 3.66 1.83
C ILE A 144 13.04 3.86 0.44
N TYR A 145 12.23 4.38 -0.47
CA TYR A 145 12.66 4.86 -1.75
C TYR A 145 12.96 6.35 -1.67
N GLN A 146 14.23 6.72 -1.82
CA GLN A 146 14.67 8.11 -1.85
C GLN A 146 14.49 8.68 -3.26
N ALA A 147 13.44 9.47 -3.48
CA ALA A 147 13.10 10.00 -4.79
C ALA A 147 14.21 10.87 -5.42
N ARG A 148 15.04 11.52 -4.59
CA ARG A 148 16.16 12.39 -5.08
C ARG A 148 17.37 11.61 -5.57
N THR A 149 17.67 10.47 -5.00
CA THR A 149 18.88 9.67 -5.30
C THR A 149 18.56 8.39 -6.06
N GLY A 150 17.28 7.96 -6.08
CA GLY A 150 16.86 6.67 -6.62
C GLY A 150 17.29 5.47 -5.77
N GLN A 151 17.78 5.70 -4.55
CA GLN A 151 18.24 4.64 -3.66
C GLN A 151 17.08 4.00 -2.92
N VAL A 152 17.16 2.69 -2.72
CA VAL A 152 16.27 1.92 -1.84
C VAL A 152 17.05 1.54 -0.60
N ILE A 153 16.49 1.82 0.57
CA ILE A 153 17.04 1.47 1.87
C ILE A 153 16.04 0.53 2.55
N GLU A 154 16.47 -0.66 2.91
CA GLU A 154 15.67 -1.55 3.74
C GLU A 154 15.89 -1.20 5.22
N LEU A 155 14.79 -1.02 5.95
CA LEU A 155 14.85 -0.84 7.40
C LEU A 155 14.78 -2.21 8.07
N VAL A 156 15.90 -2.61 8.66
CA VAL A 156 15.99 -3.85 9.43
C VAL A 156 15.64 -3.54 10.88
N HIS A 157 14.63 -4.22 11.42
CA HIS A 157 14.33 -4.16 12.85
C HIS A 157 15.45 -4.86 13.63
N GLN A 158 16.08 -4.12 14.52
CA GLN A 158 16.99 -4.71 15.51
C GLN A 158 16.20 -5.17 16.73
#